data_109f11f8fe482f12787a6d71454e6bac
#
_entry.id   109f11f8fe482f12787a6d71454e6bac
#
_cell.length_a   1.000
_cell.length_b   1.000
_cell.length_c   1.000
_cell.angle_alpha   90.00
_cell.angle_beta   90.00
_cell.angle_gamma   90.00
#
_symmetry.space_group_name_H-M   'P 1'
#
loop_
_entity.id
_entity.type
_entity.pdbx_description
1 polymer ?
#
loop_
_entity_poly.entity_id
_entity_poly.type
_entity_poly.pdbx_seq_one_letter_code
_entity_poly.pdbx_strand_id
1 'polypeptide(L)'
;MNRNRRRWMGAVGAAGVGSLLGLPSRTAFAEPPPETTRIRIGKVSTACLSPQYVAAELLRSEGFTDVEYVTDKAVAIGGVPGAQALGEGRIDIVMNFAGPLAVAIDSGFPIVLLGGVHVGCFELVATNRVRKITELKGKTVAVLGPGSAPHIFLASIATSVGLDPTRDINWSFSPIAESKQALAEERIDAMLAFPPDAQELRAKGVGHVLLNSAKDRPWSQYFCCLISANRGFVQRHPVAAKRALRAILKASEICAVDPDRAVKAYLGLGLATNEQYVGQAMRELPYGKWREYNPEDTVRFYALRLREAGMIKSSPQKLVAEGTDWRFFNELKKELKG
;
A
#
# COMPACT_ATOMS: atom_id res chain seq x y z
N MET A 1 -34.00 78.12 32.75
CA MET A 1 -34.04 76.95 31.93
C MET A 1 -32.67 76.71 31.30
N ASN A 2 -32.03 75.63 31.67
CA ASN A 2 -30.57 75.40 31.62
C ASN A 2 -29.96 75.17 30.23
N ARG A 3 -28.97 75.98 29.94
CA ARG A 3 -28.10 75.96 28.74
C ARG A 3 -26.83 75.08 28.89
N ASN A 4 -26.85 73.99 29.63
CA ASN A 4 -25.61 73.21 29.90
C ASN A 4 -25.67 71.73 29.52
N ARG A 5 -26.31 71.37 28.37
CA ARG A 5 -26.37 69.97 27.92
C ARG A 5 -25.75 69.69 26.51
N ARG A 6 -24.90 70.57 26.04
CA ARG A 6 -24.32 70.45 24.66
C ARG A 6 -22.80 70.44 24.63
N ARG A 7 -22.09 70.04 25.67
CA ARG A 7 -20.62 70.09 25.67
C ARG A 7 -19.90 68.81 26.10
N TRP A 8 -20.55 67.68 26.01
CA TRP A 8 -19.94 66.37 26.37
C TRP A 8 -20.06 65.28 25.31
N MET A 9 -20.03 65.59 24.01
CA MET A 9 -19.94 64.61 22.94
C MET A 9 -18.87 65.05 21.93
N GLY A 10 -17.61 65.03 22.35
CA GLY A 10 -16.52 65.47 21.45
C GLY A 10 -15.14 65.09 21.92
N ALA A 11 -14.96 63.95 22.64
CA ALA A 11 -13.63 63.54 23.08
C ALA A 11 -13.55 62.05 23.41
N VAL A 12 -14.17 61.14 22.60
CA VAL A 12 -13.91 59.70 22.62
C VAL A 12 -13.93 59.20 21.18
N GLY A 13 -12.87 59.42 20.45
CA GLY A 13 -12.82 59.08 19.01
C GLY A 13 -11.42 59.10 18.39
N ALA A 14 -10.36 58.82 19.19
CA ALA A 14 -9.02 58.79 18.58
C ALA A 14 -8.00 57.89 19.32
N ALA A 15 -8.45 56.82 19.97
CA ALA A 15 -7.53 55.90 20.65
C ALA A 15 -7.96 54.43 20.48
N GLY A 16 -8.23 53.94 19.27
CA GLY A 16 -8.71 52.59 19.03
C GLY A 16 -8.36 51.95 17.68
N VAL A 17 -7.49 52.53 16.88
CA VAL A 17 -7.16 51.99 15.54
C VAL A 17 -5.67 51.59 15.41
N GLY A 18 -4.92 51.53 16.50
CA GLY A 18 -3.46 51.31 16.46
C GLY A 18 -2.96 49.92 16.83
N SER A 19 -3.81 48.90 17.07
CA SER A 19 -3.36 47.60 17.60
C SER A 19 -3.80 46.37 16.84
N LEU A 20 -4.32 46.48 15.61
CA LEU A 20 -4.73 45.34 14.77
C LEU A 20 -3.80 45.11 13.55
N LEU A 21 -2.65 45.76 13.47
CA LEU A 21 -1.70 45.64 12.34
C LEU A 21 -0.44 44.80 12.67
N GLY A 22 -0.47 43.93 13.66
CA GLY A 22 0.70 43.17 14.10
C GLY A 22 0.58 41.65 14.11
N LEU A 23 -0.50 41.07 13.59
CA LEU A 23 -0.54 39.63 13.37
C LEU A 23 0.09 39.36 12.00
N PRO A 24 1.22 38.61 11.91
CA PRO A 24 1.71 38.19 10.62
C PRO A 24 0.60 37.36 9.97
N SER A 25 -0.03 37.89 8.95
CA SER A 25 -0.88 37.13 8.06
C SER A 25 -0.01 35.97 7.55
N ARG A 26 -0.12 34.78 8.13
CA ARG A 26 0.32 33.58 7.47
C ARG A 26 -0.54 33.52 6.21
N THR A 27 -0.03 34.09 5.13
CA THR A 27 -0.54 33.82 3.80
C THR A 27 -0.45 32.32 3.63
N ALA A 28 -1.57 31.64 3.81
CA ALA A 28 -1.70 30.26 3.40
C ALA A 28 -1.54 30.29 1.88
N PHE A 29 -0.32 30.12 1.40
CA PHE A 29 -0.08 29.90 -0.02
C PHE A 29 -0.82 28.62 -0.36
N ALA A 30 -1.85 28.74 -1.19
CA ALA A 30 -2.53 27.58 -1.74
C ALA A 30 -1.47 26.73 -2.45
N GLU A 31 -1.49 25.42 -2.21
CA GLU A 31 -0.59 24.48 -2.88
C GLU A 31 -0.74 24.67 -4.41
N PRO A 32 0.37 24.79 -5.18
CA PRO A 32 0.28 24.99 -6.61
C PRO A 32 -0.47 23.84 -7.30
N PRO A 33 -1.07 24.07 -8.48
CA PRO A 33 -1.67 22.99 -9.26
C PRO A 33 -0.64 21.92 -9.60
N PRO A 34 -1.08 20.68 -9.84
CA PRO A 34 -0.14 19.61 -10.23
C PRO A 34 0.49 19.95 -11.60
N GLU A 35 1.76 19.59 -11.78
CA GLU A 35 2.51 19.84 -13.02
C GLU A 35 1.98 19.04 -14.21
N THR A 36 1.20 17.98 -13.92
CA THR A 36 0.49 17.16 -14.91
C THR A 36 -0.89 16.83 -14.41
N THR A 37 -1.86 16.82 -15.33
CA THR A 37 -3.24 16.40 -15.07
C THR A 37 -3.48 14.92 -15.39
N ARG A 38 -2.49 14.24 -15.97
CA ARG A 38 -2.53 12.81 -16.27
C ARG A 38 -1.77 12.01 -15.23
N ILE A 39 -2.34 10.87 -14.81
CA ILE A 39 -1.71 9.88 -13.96
C ILE A 39 -2.08 8.46 -14.38
N ARG A 40 -1.08 7.58 -14.51
CA ARG A 40 -1.24 6.16 -14.83
C ARG A 40 -1.03 5.33 -13.58
N ILE A 41 -2.05 4.61 -13.16
CA ILE A 41 -2.06 3.78 -11.94
C ILE A 41 -2.05 2.31 -12.34
N GLY A 42 -1.18 1.50 -11.73
CA GLY A 42 -1.16 0.06 -12.00
C GLY A 42 -2.43 -0.63 -11.51
N LYS A 43 -3.10 -1.41 -12.38
CA LYS A 43 -4.29 -2.20 -12.05
C LYS A 43 -3.89 -3.63 -11.70
N VAL A 44 -3.89 -3.96 -10.41
CA VAL A 44 -3.53 -5.27 -9.86
C VAL A 44 -4.75 -5.91 -9.22
N SER A 45 -5.00 -7.20 -9.53
CA SER A 45 -6.19 -7.91 -9.05
C SER A 45 -6.00 -8.46 -7.64
N THR A 46 -5.99 -7.57 -6.65
CA THR A 46 -6.04 -7.95 -5.23
C THR A 46 -6.80 -6.90 -4.42
N ALA A 47 -7.71 -7.37 -3.56
CA ALA A 47 -8.62 -6.49 -2.82
C ALA A 47 -7.90 -5.57 -1.82
N CYS A 48 -6.72 -5.95 -1.33
CA CYS A 48 -5.96 -5.12 -0.39
C CYS A 48 -5.44 -3.81 -0.99
N LEU A 49 -5.44 -3.67 -2.32
CA LEU A 49 -5.07 -2.44 -3.02
C LEU A 49 -6.25 -1.49 -3.28
N SER A 50 -7.43 -1.75 -2.70
CA SER A 50 -8.62 -0.92 -2.90
C SER A 50 -8.43 0.58 -2.65
N PRO A 51 -7.57 1.05 -1.73
CA PRO A 51 -7.33 2.49 -1.60
C PRO A 51 -6.94 3.19 -2.90
N GLN A 52 -6.13 2.59 -3.77
CA GLN A 52 -5.79 3.22 -5.05
C GLN A 52 -6.97 3.29 -6.03
N TYR A 53 -7.98 2.43 -5.89
CA TYR A 53 -9.19 2.43 -6.71
C TYR A 53 -10.26 3.40 -6.19
N VAL A 54 -10.43 3.45 -4.87
CA VAL A 54 -11.28 4.45 -4.19
C VAL A 54 -10.73 5.87 -4.42
N ALA A 55 -9.43 6.02 -4.59
CA ALA A 55 -8.79 7.30 -4.85
C ALA A 55 -9.21 7.98 -6.17
N ALA A 56 -9.89 7.31 -7.10
CA ALA A 56 -10.21 7.86 -8.42
C ALA A 56 -10.93 9.22 -8.36
N GLU A 57 -11.93 9.39 -7.49
CA GLU A 57 -12.64 10.66 -7.31
C GLU A 57 -11.79 11.71 -6.59
N LEU A 58 -11.00 11.27 -5.60
CA LEU A 58 -10.09 12.14 -4.86
C LEU A 58 -8.97 12.67 -5.77
N LEU A 59 -8.47 11.85 -6.68
CA LEU A 59 -7.48 12.28 -7.68
C LEU A 59 -8.03 13.38 -8.56
N ARG A 60 -9.30 13.30 -8.99
CA ARG A 60 -9.94 14.39 -9.75
C ARG A 60 -10.00 15.68 -8.93
N SER A 61 -10.34 15.58 -7.64
CA SER A 61 -10.34 16.72 -6.72
C SER A 61 -8.94 17.31 -6.48
N GLU A 62 -7.90 16.50 -6.63
CA GLU A 62 -6.49 16.91 -6.54
C GLU A 62 -5.95 17.49 -7.87
N GLY A 63 -6.76 17.54 -8.94
CA GLY A 63 -6.44 18.17 -10.21
C GLY A 63 -6.07 17.22 -11.35
N PHE A 64 -6.23 15.91 -11.17
CA PHE A 64 -6.02 14.94 -12.25
C PHE A 64 -7.30 14.75 -13.07
N THR A 65 -7.30 15.23 -14.32
CA THR A 65 -8.43 15.07 -15.24
C THR A 65 -8.35 13.78 -16.07
N ASP A 66 -7.16 13.22 -16.22
CA ASP A 66 -6.90 11.96 -16.93
C ASP A 66 -6.30 10.93 -15.95
N VAL A 67 -7.16 10.10 -15.37
CA VAL A 67 -6.78 9.02 -14.44
C VAL A 67 -6.95 7.69 -15.15
N GLU A 68 -5.83 7.08 -15.53
CA GLU A 68 -5.79 5.82 -16.27
C GLU A 68 -5.39 4.66 -15.37
N TYR A 69 -6.20 3.59 -15.33
CA TYR A 69 -5.84 2.32 -14.71
C TYR A 69 -5.25 1.37 -15.76
N VAL A 70 -3.92 1.30 -15.77
CA VAL A 70 -3.17 0.49 -16.75
C VAL A 70 -3.17 -0.97 -16.32
N THR A 71 -3.51 -1.85 -17.27
CA THR A 71 -3.44 -3.29 -17.09
C THR A 71 -2.68 -3.90 -18.28
N ASP A 72 -1.53 -4.48 -18.00
CA ASP A 72 -0.83 -5.42 -18.87
C ASP A 72 -0.48 -6.67 -18.04
N LYS A 73 0.07 -7.69 -18.69
CA LYS A 73 0.38 -8.96 -18.03
C LYS A 73 1.31 -8.79 -16.82
N ALA A 74 2.32 -7.93 -16.89
CA ALA A 74 3.28 -7.71 -15.82
C ALA A 74 2.65 -6.92 -14.68
N VAL A 75 1.91 -5.85 -14.99
CA VAL A 75 1.18 -5.03 -14.00
C VAL A 75 0.13 -5.87 -13.29
N ALA A 76 -0.65 -6.67 -14.02
CA ALA A 76 -1.74 -7.49 -13.46
C ALA A 76 -1.23 -8.57 -12.48
N ILE A 77 -0.06 -9.17 -12.75
CA ILE A 77 0.59 -10.13 -11.83
C ILE A 77 1.05 -9.43 -10.54
N GLY A 78 1.37 -8.14 -10.61
CA GLY A 78 1.97 -7.41 -9.49
C GLY A 78 3.38 -7.93 -9.16
N GLY A 79 3.76 -7.90 -7.88
CA GLY A 79 5.06 -8.41 -7.44
C GLY A 79 6.25 -7.71 -8.13
N VAL A 80 7.32 -8.45 -8.42
CA VAL A 80 8.51 -7.92 -9.12
C VAL A 80 8.18 -7.49 -10.56
N PRO A 81 7.43 -8.27 -11.37
CA PRO A 81 7.05 -7.81 -12.71
C PRO A 81 6.29 -6.47 -12.71
N GLY A 82 5.37 -6.27 -11.78
CA GLY A 82 4.64 -5.00 -11.63
C GLY A 82 5.56 -3.85 -11.19
N ALA A 83 6.51 -4.13 -10.31
CA ALA A 83 7.52 -3.15 -9.90
C ALA A 83 8.45 -2.77 -11.06
N GLN A 84 8.85 -3.72 -11.91
CA GLN A 84 9.62 -3.44 -13.12
C GLN A 84 8.85 -2.55 -14.08
N ALA A 85 7.54 -2.83 -14.32
CA ALA A 85 6.69 -1.98 -15.14
C ALA A 85 6.62 -0.53 -14.64
N LEU A 86 6.61 -0.33 -13.31
CA LEU A 86 6.72 0.98 -12.69
C LEU A 86 8.07 1.64 -12.98
N GLY A 87 9.17 0.92 -12.80
CA GLY A 87 10.52 1.42 -13.07
C GLY A 87 10.73 1.80 -14.54
N GLU A 88 10.19 1.03 -15.47
CA GLU A 88 10.19 1.30 -16.91
C GLU A 88 9.31 2.49 -17.32
N GLY A 89 8.52 3.04 -16.39
CA GLY A 89 7.64 4.18 -16.67
C GLY A 89 6.39 3.82 -17.48
N ARG A 90 5.96 2.58 -17.49
CA ARG A 90 4.67 2.16 -18.07
C ARG A 90 3.50 2.62 -17.23
N ILE A 91 3.71 2.73 -15.93
CA ILE A 91 2.81 3.33 -14.94
C ILE A 91 3.57 4.37 -14.11
N ASP A 92 2.86 5.31 -13.50
CA ASP A 92 3.46 6.41 -12.73
C ASP A 92 3.48 6.11 -11.23
N ILE A 93 2.42 5.45 -10.73
CA ILE A 93 2.24 5.11 -9.32
C ILE A 93 1.49 3.79 -9.16
N VAL A 94 1.80 3.05 -8.11
CA VAL A 94 1.07 1.83 -7.75
C VAL A 94 1.28 1.48 -6.27
N MET A 95 0.28 0.90 -5.65
CA MET A 95 0.47 0.16 -4.40
C MET A 95 1.01 -1.23 -4.73
N ASN A 96 2.04 -1.66 -4.01
CA ASN A 96 2.60 -3.01 -4.17
C ASN A 96 3.17 -3.50 -2.83
N PHE A 97 3.39 -4.80 -2.72
CA PHE A 97 4.03 -5.40 -1.55
C PHE A 97 5.49 -4.93 -1.42
N ALA A 98 5.93 -4.69 -0.18
CA ALA A 98 7.25 -4.14 0.12
C ALA A 98 8.42 -5.01 -0.39
N GLY A 99 8.29 -6.35 -0.33
CA GLY A 99 9.33 -7.27 -0.76
C GLY A 99 9.72 -7.16 -2.24
N PRO A 100 8.79 -7.32 -3.19
CA PRO A 100 9.05 -7.13 -4.62
C PRO A 100 9.60 -5.74 -4.98
N LEU A 101 9.15 -4.69 -4.29
CA LEU A 101 9.67 -3.34 -4.49
C LEU A 101 11.15 -3.27 -4.12
N ALA A 102 11.53 -3.88 -2.99
CA ALA A 102 12.93 -3.95 -2.58
C ALA A 102 13.80 -4.72 -3.59
N VAL A 103 13.30 -5.84 -4.14
CA VAL A 103 13.99 -6.60 -5.19
C VAL A 103 14.18 -5.77 -6.45
N ALA A 104 13.16 -5.04 -6.89
CA ALA A 104 13.25 -4.20 -8.09
C ALA A 104 14.23 -3.03 -7.90
N ILE A 105 14.21 -2.38 -6.73
CA ILE A 105 15.15 -1.30 -6.38
C ILE A 105 16.59 -1.84 -6.35
N ASP A 106 16.83 -3.00 -5.72
CA ASP A 106 18.15 -3.65 -5.71
C ASP A 106 18.65 -3.98 -7.12
N SER A 107 17.75 -4.30 -8.02
CA SER A 107 18.04 -4.55 -9.43
C SER A 107 18.27 -3.27 -10.26
N GLY A 108 18.22 -2.08 -9.65
CA GLY A 108 18.50 -0.79 -10.29
C GLY A 108 17.32 -0.13 -10.99
N PHE A 109 16.11 -0.65 -10.86
CA PHE A 109 14.93 0.02 -11.42
C PHE A 109 14.67 1.36 -10.74
N PRO A 110 14.38 2.44 -11.50
CA PRO A 110 14.19 3.79 -10.98
C PRO A 110 12.82 3.96 -10.29
N ILE A 111 12.69 3.31 -9.14
CA ILE A 111 11.50 3.34 -8.29
C ILE A 111 11.80 4.16 -7.04
N VAL A 112 10.77 4.82 -6.52
CA VAL A 112 10.82 5.51 -5.21
C VAL A 112 9.58 5.14 -4.39
N LEU A 113 9.79 4.79 -3.13
CA LEU A 113 8.74 4.49 -2.16
C LEU A 113 8.32 5.79 -1.48
N LEU A 114 7.02 6.07 -1.49
CA LEU A 114 6.47 7.36 -1.02
C LEU A 114 5.75 7.25 0.33
N GLY A 115 5.25 6.07 0.70
CA GLY A 115 4.50 5.89 1.95
C GLY A 115 3.99 4.47 2.13
N GLY A 116 3.43 4.19 3.31
CA GLY A 116 2.78 2.91 3.62
C GLY A 116 1.28 3.05 3.79
N VAL A 117 0.52 1.99 3.54
CA VAL A 117 -0.94 2.01 3.57
C VAL A 117 -1.50 1.12 4.66
N HIS A 118 -1.20 -0.17 4.65
CA HIS A 118 -1.68 -1.12 5.64
C HIS A 118 -0.67 -2.22 5.93
N VAL A 119 -0.77 -2.82 7.12
CA VAL A 119 -0.05 -4.03 7.49
C VAL A 119 -0.86 -5.25 7.10
N GLY A 120 -0.20 -6.39 6.88
CA GLY A 120 -0.81 -7.69 6.67
C GLY A 120 -1.76 -7.76 5.47
N CYS A 121 -1.84 -8.86 4.83
CA CYS A 121 -2.88 -9.27 3.90
C CYS A 121 -2.69 -10.72 3.44
N PHE A 122 -1.54 -11.31 3.71
CA PHE A 122 -1.28 -12.68 3.31
C PHE A 122 -1.67 -13.67 4.40
N GLU A 123 -2.25 -14.80 3.99
CA GLU A 123 -2.49 -15.95 4.83
C GLU A 123 -1.87 -17.20 4.19
N LEU A 124 -1.01 -17.90 4.94
CA LEU A 124 -0.53 -19.21 4.55
C LEU A 124 -1.57 -20.23 4.99
N VAL A 125 -2.29 -20.79 4.04
CA VAL A 125 -3.30 -21.83 4.28
C VAL A 125 -2.69 -23.18 3.96
N ALA A 126 -2.78 -24.13 4.89
CA ALA A 126 -2.16 -25.44 4.79
C ALA A 126 -3.15 -26.57 5.03
N THR A 127 -2.87 -27.73 4.46
CA THR A 127 -3.54 -29.00 4.79
C THR A 127 -3.09 -29.51 6.16
N ASN A 128 -3.75 -30.53 6.67
CA ASN A 128 -3.39 -31.14 7.95
C ASN A 128 -1.99 -31.81 7.97
N ARG A 129 -1.33 -31.91 6.81
CA ARG A 129 0.05 -32.43 6.67
C ARG A 129 1.12 -31.43 7.09
N VAL A 130 0.75 -30.16 7.30
CA VAL A 130 1.68 -29.08 7.69
C VAL A 130 1.08 -28.31 8.86
N ARG A 131 1.73 -28.37 10.02
CA ARG A 131 1.29 -27.72 11.27
C ARG A 131 2.23 -26.58 11.72
N LYS A 132 3.44 -26.53 11.17
CA LYS A 132 4.46 -25.49 11.43
C LYS A 132 5.14 -25.11 10.11
N ILE A 133 5.66 -23.90 10.04
CA ILE A 133 6.35 -23.41 8.85
C ILE A 133 7.58 -24.26 8.51
N THR A 134 8.29 -24.79 9.52
CA THR A 134 9.45 -25.68 9.32
C THR A 134 9.09 -27.02 8.64
N GLU A 135 7.83 -27.43 8.71
CA GLU A 135 7.34 -28.64 8.05
C GLU A 135 7.03 -28.45 6.56
N LEU A 136 7.20 -27.22 6.03
CA LEU A 136 7.16 -26.98 4.58
C LEU A 136 8.32 -27.65 3.84
N LYS A 137 9.34 -28.13 4.55
CA LYS A 137 10.45 -28.85 3.93
C LYS A 137 9.97 -30.09 3.18
N GLY A 138 10.30 -30.13 1.87
CA GLY A 138 9.87 -31.19 0.97
C GLY A 138 8.39 -31.14 0.56
N LYS A 139 7.65 -30.10 0.98
CA LYS A 139 6.22 -29.94 0.67
C LYS A 139 6.00 -29.15 -0.60
N THR A 140 4.85 -29.37 -1.22
CA THR A 140 4.40 -28.65 -2.40
C THR A 140 3.57 -27.43 -1.98
N VAL A 141 4.05 -26.24 -2.34
CA VAL A 141 3.41 -24.96 -1.95
C VAL A 141 3.08 -24.14 -3.17
N ALA A 142 1.79 -23.77 -3.30
CA ALA A 142 1.34 -22.95 -4.42
C ALA A 142 1.50 -21.44 -4.16
N VAL A 143 1.99 -20.77 -5.19
CA VAL A 143 2.05 -19.31 -5.33
C VAL A 143 1.76 -18.93 -6.77
N LEU A 144 1.41 -17.66 -7.02
CA LEU A 144 0.97 -17.19 -8.34
C LEU A 144 2.02 -17.35 -9.45
N GLY A 145 3.30 -17.23 -9.10
CA GLY A 145 4.41 -17.32 -10.05
C GLY A 145 5.74 -16.86 -9.48
N PRO A 146 6.84 -17.11 -10.17
CA PRO A 146 8.17 -16.63 -9.79
C PRO A 146 8.18 -15.10 -9.67
N GLY A 147 8.75 -14.56 -8.59
CA GLY A 147 8.80 -13.12 -8.34
C GLY A 147 7.47 -12.48 -7.95
N SER A 148 6.36 -13.22 -7.93
CA SER A 148 5.09 -12.71 -7.42
C SER A 148 5.20 -12.35 -5.93
N ALA A 149 4.31 -11.45 -5.46
CA ALA A 149 4.31 -11.03 -4.07
C ALA A 149 4.21 -12.22 -3.07
N PRO A 150 3.33 -13.22 -3.25
CA PRO A 150 3.29 -14.39 -2.39
C PRO A 150 4.57 -15.24 -2.46
N HIS A 151 5.22 -15.37 -3.64
CA HIS A 151 6.48 -16.09 -3.74
C HIS A 151 7.59 -15.43 -2.92
N ILE A 152 7.82 -14.13 -3.13
CA ILE A 152 8.85 -13.36 -2.41
C ILE A 152 8.60 -13.38 -0.89
N PHE A 153 7.33 -13.24 -0.48
CA PHE A 153 6.99 -13.21 0.94
C PHE A 153 7.21 -14.57 1.59
N LEU A 154 6.71 -15.65 1.00
CA LEU A 154 6.88 -16.99 1.58
C LEU A 154 8.33 -17.45 1.58
N ALA A 155 9.13 -17.08 0.57
CA ALA A 155 10.56 -17.35 0.57
C ALA A 155 11.26 -16.65 1.75
N SER A 156 10.90 -15.38 2.05
CA SER A 156 11.45 -14.68 3.21
C SER A 156 11.02 -15.29 4.55
N ILE A 157 9.79 -15.80 4.64
CA ILE A 157 9.29 -16.54 5.81
C ILE A 157 10.07 -17.84 6.00
N ALA A 158 10.21 -18.65 4.94
CA ALA A 158 10.92 -19.92 4.95
C ALA A 158 12.37 -19.73 5.43
N THR A 159 13.07 -18.74 4.88
CA THR A 159 14.45 -18.42 5.31
C THR A 159 14.52 -18.00 6.79
N SER A 160 13.52 -17.27 7.30
CA SER A 160 13.50 -16.83 8.70
C SER A 160 13.40 -17.99 9.71
N VAL A 161 13.00 -19.17 9.27
CA VAL A 161 12.91 -20.40 10.08
C VAL A 161 13.98 -21.44 9.69
N GLY A 162 14.97 -21.03 8.89
CA GLY A 162 16.12 -21.88 8.53
C GLY A 162 15.90 -22.80 7.34
N LEU A 163 14.81 -22.63 6.56
CA LEU A 163 14.60 -23.35 5.31
C LEU A 163 15.27 -22.61 4.14
N ASP A 164 15.82 -23.35 3.20
CA ASP A 164 16.27 -22.82 1.92
C ASP A 164 15.09 -22.85 0.92
N PRO A 165 14.50 -21.70 0.57
CA PRO A 165 13.32 -21.68 -0.29
C PRO A 165 13.58 -22.21 -1.72
N THR A 166 14.85 -22.32 -2.12
CA THR A 166 15.21 -22.84 -3.46
C THR A 166 15.36 -24.35 -3.51
N ARG A 167 15.56 -25.00 -2.36
CA ARG A 167 15.81 -26.44 -2.26
C ARG A 167 14.82 -27.18 -1.40
N ASP A 168 14.31 -26.53 -0.35
CA ASP A 168 13.48 -27.17 0.66
C ASP A 168 11.98 -27.07 0.34
N ILE A 169 11.54 -26.26 -0.63
CA ILE A 169 10.14 -26.07 -1.01
C ILE A 169 9.93 -26.49 -2.46
N ASN A 170 8.95 -27.35 -2.70
CA ASN A 170 8.50 -27.68 -4.05
C ASN A 170 7.45 -26.61 -4.50
N TRP A 171 7.89 -25.63 -5.26
CA TRP A 171 6.99 -24.57 -5.72
C TRP A 171 6.03 -25.05 -6.79
N SER A 172 4.73 -24.81 -6.59
CA SER A 172 3.70 -24.93 -7.61
C SER A 172 3.32 -23.52 -8.11
N PHE A 173 3.64 -23.22 -9.34
CA PHE A 173 3.31 -21.94 -9.98
C PHE A 173 2.05 -22.10 -10.81
N SER A 174 0.90 -21.81 -10.23
CA SER A 174 -0.41 -22.05 -10.84
C SER A 174 -1.34 -20.84 -10.67
N PRO A 175 -2.31 -20.68 -11.58
CA PRO A 175 -3.40 -19.72 -11.38
C PRO A 175 -4.10 -19.93 -10.03
N ILE A 176 -4.60 -18.84 -9.43
CA ILE A 176 -5.21 -18.86 -8.10
C ILE A 176 -6.37 -19.88 -8.01
N ALA A 177 -7.23 -19.95 -9.03
CA ALA A 177 -8.36 -20.86 -9.02
C ALA A 177 -7.91 -22.33 -8.97
N GLU A 178 -6.90 -22.70 -9.75
CA GLU A 178 -6.32 -24.04 -9.77
C GLU A 178 -5.61 -24.36 -8.44
N SER A 179 -4.90 -23.39 -7.87
CA SER A 179 -4.23 -23.55 -6.57
C SER A 179 -5.23 -23.78 -5.44
N LYS A 180 -6.37 -23.05 -5.41
CA LYS A 180 -7.45 -23.27 -4.45
C LYS A 180 -8.07 -24.66 -4.56
N GLN A 181 -8.32 -25.11 -5.79
CA GLN A 181 -8.83 -26.45 -6.05
C GLN A 181 -7.82 -27.51 -5.61
N ALA A 182 -6.56 -27.38 -6.00
CA ALA A 182 -5.50 -28.31 -5.63
C ALA A 182 -5.31 -28.42 -4.10
N LEU A 183 -5.47 -27.32 -3.37
CA LEU A 183 -5.43 -27.32 -1.91
C LEU A 183 -6.65 -28.04 -1.32
N ALA A 184 -7.85 -27.78 -1.85
CA ALA A 184 -9.08 -28.43 -1.41
C ALA A 184 -9.07 -29.96 -1.64
N GLU A 185 -8.44 -30.39 -2.72
CA GLU A 185 -8.24 -31.81 -3.07
C GLU A 185 -6.96 -32.41 -2.44
N GLU A 186 -6.27 -31.65 -1.60
CA GLU A 186 -5.00 -32.03 -0.96
C GLU A 186 -3.90 -32.49 -1.93
N ARG A 187 -3.93 -32.04 -3.20
CA ARG A 187 -2.87 -32.29 -4.18
C ARG A 187 -1.62 -31.42 -3.96
N ILE A 188 -1.77 -30.35 -3.20
CA ILE A 188 -0.69 -29.53 -2.66
C ILE A 188 -0.80 -29.46 -1.14
N ASP A 189 0.27 -29.08 -0.45
CA ASP A 189 0.34 -29.07 1.00
C ASP A 189 -0.04 -27.71 1.60
N ALA A 190 0.24 -26.62 0.90
CA ALA A 190 -0.07 -25.27 1.33
C ALA A 190 -0.20 -24.31 0.14
N MET A 191 -0.81 -23.16 0.40
CA MET A 191 -0.92 -22.05 -0.53
C MET A 191 -0.78 -20.72 0.24
N LEU A 192 0.05 -19.80 -0.27
CA LEU A 192 0.05 -18.43 0.24
C LEU A 192 -1.00 -17.62 -0.50
N ALA A 193 -2.12 -17.39 0.17
CA ALA A 193 -3.27 -16.67 -0.34
C ALA A 193 -3.25 -15.18 0.07
N PHE A 194 -3.97 -14.36 -0.68
CA PHE A 194 -4.19 -12.94 -0.41
C PHE A 194 -5.66 -12.57 -0.68
N PRO A 195 -6.13 -11.40 -0.23
CA PRO A 195 -7.55 -11.03 -0.39
C PRO A 195 -7.99 -10.89 -1.86
N PRO A 196 -9.17 -11.41 -2.23
CA PRO A 196 -10.19 -12.02 -1.36
C PRO A 196 -10.08 -13.54 -1.22
N ASP A 197 -9.06 -14.19 -1.79
CA ASP A 197 -8.97 -15.65 -1.87
C ASP A 197 -8.74 -16.30 -0.50
N ALA A 198 -8.00 -15.64 0.39
CA ALA A 198 -7.82 -16.11 1.77
C ALA A 198 -9.17 -16.21 2.51
N GLN A 199 -10.03 -15.20 2.34
CA GLN A 199 -11.38 -15.16 2.91
C GLN A 199 -12.25 -16.29 2.34
N GLU A 200 -12.15 -16.55 1.04
CA GLU A 200 -12.86 -17.65 0.39
C GLU A 200 -12.45 -19.02 0.94
N LEU A 201 -11.15 -19.29 1.06
CA LEU A 201 -10.63 -20.55 1.59
C LEU A 201 -11.13 -20.80 3.03
N ARG A 202 -11.06 -19.77 3.88
CA ARG A 202 -11.59 -19.86 5.26
C ARG A 202 -13.09 -20.09 5.30
N ALA A 203 -13.87 -19.40 4.49
CA ALA A 203 -15.32 -19.54 4.43
C ALA A 203 -15.75 -20.95 3.96
N LYS A 204 -14.96 -21.57 3.08
CA LYS A 204 -15.19 -22.92 2.57
C LYS A 204 -14.60 -24.02 3.45
N GLY A 205 -13.90 -23.66 4.53
CA GLY A 205 -13.25 -24.65 5.41
C GLY A 205 -12.10 -25.40 4.74
N VAL A 206 -11.45 -24.83 3.74
CA VAL A 206 -10.34 -25.43 3.02
C VAL A 206 -9.05 -25.20 3.79
N GLY A 207 -8.46 -26.27 4.32
CA GLY A 207 -7.23 -26.22 5.11
C GLY A 207 -7.40 -25.46 6.44
N HIS A 208 -6.27 -25.03 6.99
CA HIS A 208 -6.21 -24.13 8.16
C HIS A 208 -5.18 -23.03 7.95
N VAL A 209 -5.38 -21.90 8.62
CA VAL A 209 -4.44 -20.77 8.55
C VAL A 209 -3.23 -21.08 9.43
N LEU A 210 -2.08 -21.28 8.79
CA LEU A 210 -0.81 -21.55 9.45
C LEU A 210 -0.08 -20.25 9.84
N LEU A 211 -0.26 -19.19 9.06
CA LEU A 211 0.27 -17.85 9.32
C LEU A 211 -0.69 -16.80 8.75
N ASN A 212 -0.95 -15.76 9.54
CA ASN A 212 -1.67 -14.57 9.11
C ASN A 212 -0.80 -13.33 9.31
N SER A 213 -0.36 -12.72 8.23
CA SER A 213 0.58 -11.59 8.27
C SER A 213 0.01 -10.31 8.89
N ALA A 214 -1.33 -10.21 9.06
CA ALA A 214 -1.95 -9.10 9.78
C ALA A 214 -1.96 -9.28 11.30
N LYS A 215 -1.74 -10.51 11.80
CA LYS A 215 -1.83 -10.89 13.22
C LYS A 215 -0.50 -11.37 13.79
N ASP A 216 0.25 -12.14 13.01
CA ASP A 216 1.43 -12.85 13.50
C ASP A 216 2.68 -11.98 13.41
N ARG A 217 3.43 -11.92 14.52
CA ARG A 217 4.73 -11.25 14.57
C ARG A 217 5.81 -12.11 13.89
N PRO A 218 6.82 -11.46 13.27
CA PRO A 218 7.02 -10.01 13.21
C PRO A 218 6.23 -9.30 12.11
N TRP A 219 5.57 -10.02 11.20
CA TRP A 219 4.97 -9.54 9.96
C TRP A 219 3.89 -8.47 10.16
N SER A 220 3.10 -8.60 11.24
CA SER A 220 2.04 -7.64 11.60
C SER A 220 2.55 -6.27 12.10
N GLN A 221 3.88 -6.10 12.22
CA GLN A 221 4.50 -4.86 12.69
C GLN A 221 4.99 -3.98 11.53
N TYR A 222 4.90 -4.46 10.28
CA TYR A 222 5.42 -3.79 9.11
C TYR A 222 4.34 -3.66 8.04
N PHE A 223 4.43 -2.60 7.24
CA PHE A 223 3.53 -2.45 6.11
C PHE A 223 3.62 -3.66 5.17
N CYS A 224 2.48 -4.19 4.77
CA CYS A 224 2.39 -5.08 3.65
C CYS A 224 2.53 -4.26 2.36
N CYS A 225 1.64 -3.29 2.17
CA CYS A 225 1.60 -2.50 0.94
C CYS A 225 2.16 -1.09 1.14
N LEU A 226 3.09 -0.73 0.25
CA LEU A 226 3.66 0.60 0.12
C LEU A 226 3.13 1.26 -1.16
N ILE A 227 3.04 2.57 -1.15
CA ILE A 227 2.83 3.40 -2.33
C ILE A 227 4.19 3.65 -2.95
N SER A 228 4.34 3.26 -4.21
CA SER A 228 5.56 3.40 -4.98
C SER A 228 5.30 4.17 -6.27
N ALA A 229 6.29 4.93 -6.73
CA ALA A 229 6.19 5.72 -7.94
C ALA A 229 7.44 5.56 -8.81
N ASN A 230 7.29 5.83 -10.12
CA ASN A 230 8.42 5.99 -11.01
C ASN A 230 9.23 7.22 -10.57
N ARG A 231 10.53 7.06 -10.38
CA ARG A 231 11.42 8.15 -9.90
C ARG A 231 11.39 9.37 -10.82
N GLY A 232 11.42 9.15 -12.12
CA GLY A 232 11.36 10.25 -13.10
C GLY A 232 10.03 11.02 -13.04
N PHE A 233 8.91 10.33 -12.75
CA PHE A 233 7.63 10.99 -12.52
C PHE A 233 7.71 11.91 -11.30
N VAL A 234 8.21 11.41 -10.16
CA VAL A 234 8.32 12.20 -8.92
C VAL A 234 9.25 13.39 -9.07
N GLN A 235 10.35 13.23 -9.82
CA GLN A 235 11.30 14.33 -10.05
C GLN A 235 10.75 15.43 -10.95
N ARG A 236 10.01 15.08 -11.99
CA ARG A 236 9.41 16.06 -12.91
C ARG A 236 8.11 16.66 -12.39
N HIS A 237 7.38 15.93 -11.53
CA HIS A 237 6.03 16.27 -11.09
C HIS A 237 5.88 16.09 -9.57
N PRO A 238 6.68 16.80 -8.73
CA PRO A 238 6.67 16.61 -7.28
C PRO A 238 5.34 17.00 -6.62
N VAL A 239 4.65 18.04 -7.12
CA VAL A 239 3.33 18.42 -6.59
C VAL A 239 2.29 17.36 -6.97
N ALA A 240 2.28 16.90 -8.21
CA ALA A 240 1.41 15.80 -8.65
C ALA A 240 1.65 14.52 -7.83
N ALA A 241 2.90 14.15 -7.57
CA ALA A 241 3.25 12.99 -6.74
C ALA A 241 2.73 13.12 -5.30
N LYS A 242 2.90 14.29 -4.65
CA LYS A 242 2.35 14.56 -3.31
C LYS A 242 0.83 14.50 -3.31
N ARG A 243 0.16 15.09 -4.30
CA ARG A 243 -1.30 15.08 -4.43
C ARG A 243 -1.86 13.67 -4.66
N ALA A 244 -1.21 12.87 -5.51
CA ALA A 244 -1.59 11.47 -5.71
C ALA A 244 -1.42 10.64 -4.42
N LEU A 245 -0.32 10.82 -3.70
CA LEU A 245 -0.12 10.20 -2.39
C LEU A 245 -1.22 10.61 -1.41
N ARG A 246 -1.58 11.90 -1.34
CA ARG A 246 -2.66 12.42 -0.49
C ARG A 246 -3.99 11.74 -0.83
N ALA A 247 -4.33 11.64 -2.11
CA ALA A 247 -5.56 10.98 -2.55
C ALA A 247 -5.63 9.52 -2.10
N ILE A 248 -4.55 8.75 -2.26
CA ILE A 248 -4.51 7.34 -1.85
C ILE A 248 -4.57 7.20 -0.32
N LEU A 249 -3.90 8.06 0.45
CA LEU A 249 -3.97 8.01 1.92
C LEU A 249 -5.36 8.39 2.45
N LYS A 250 -6.03 9.40 1.86
CA LYS A 250 -7.44 9.71 2.17
C LYS A 250 -8.36 8.56 1.79
N ALA A 251 -8.13 7.92 0.64
CA ALA A 251 -8.87 6.74 0.23
C ALA A 251 -8.69 5.56 1.19
N SER A 252 -7.51 5.42 1.79
CA SER A 252 -7.26 4.42 2.85
C SER A 252 -8.17 4.65 4.07
N GLU A 253 -8.35 5.91 4.50
CA GLU A 253 -9.30 6.25 5.56
C GLU A 253 -10.75 5.92 5.15
N ILE A 254 -11.12 6.22 3.90
CA ILE A 254 -12.45 5.85 3.38
C ILE A 254 -12.65 4.34 3.42
N CYS A 255 -11.67 3.55 3.00
CA CYS A 255 -11.75 2.09 3.07
C CYS A 255 -11.94 1.58 4.51
N ALA A 256 -11.39 2.28 5.50
CA ALA A 256 -11.54 1.93 6.92
C ALA A 256 -12.93 2.24 7.48
N VAL A 257 -13.52 3.39 7.10
CA VAL A 257 -14.79 3.87 7.68
C VAL A 257 -16.01 3.49 6.83
N ASP A 258 -15.82 3.28 5.54
CA ASP A 258 -16.86 2.88 4.58
C ASP A 258 -16.33 1.73 3.68
N PRO A 259 -16.21 0.51 4.22
CA PRO A 259 -15.72 -0.64 3.46
C PRO A 259 -16.61 -0.99 2.26
N ASP A 260 -17.91 -0.69 2.29
CA ASP A 260 -18.82 -0.98 1.20
C ASP A 260 -18.55 -0.10 -0.03
N ARG A 261 -18.11 1.14 0.15
CA ARG A 261 -17.61 1.98 -0.93
C ARG A 261 -16.35 1.39 -1.57
N ALA A 262 -15.45 0.83 -0.77
CA ALA A 262 -14.26 0.15 -1.27
C ALA A 262 -14.62 -1.12 -2.08
N VAL A 263 -15.59 -1.89 -1.61
CA VAL A 263 -16.14 -3.05 -2.33
C VAL A 263 -16.68 -2.63 -3.70
N LYS A 264 -17.54 -1.61 -3.75
CA LYS A 264 -18.12 -1.10 -5.00
C LYS A 264 -17.05 -0.64 -5.99
N ALA A 265 -16.05 0.11 -5.52
CA ALA A 265 -14.94 0.57 -6.35
C ALA A 265 -14.13 -0.59 -6.95
N TYR A 266 -13.86 -1.62 -6.14
CA TYR A 266 -13.10 -2.79 -6.57
C TYR A 266 -13.87 -3.65 -7.58
N LEU A 267 -15.15 -3.96 -7.29
CA LEU A 267 -16.01 -4.75 -8.18
C LEU A 267 -16.32 -4.00 -9.47
N GLY A 268 -16.53 -2.69 -9.41
CA GLY A 268 -16.80 -1.85 -10.58
C GLY A 268 -15.66 -1.85 -11.62
N LEU A 269 -14.46 -2.22 -11.23
CA LEU A 269 -13.31 -2.40 -12.14
C LEU A 269 -13.19 -3.84 -12.69
N GLY A 270 -14.11 -4.73 -12.36
CA GLY A 270 -14.10 -6.12 -12.80
C GLY A 270 -12.97 -6.96 -12.19
N LEU A 271 -12.46 -6.57 -11.02
CA LEU A 271 -11.30 -7.21 -10.37
C LEU A 271 -11.67 -8.46 -9.56
N ALA A 272 -12.92 -8.61 -9.18
CA ALA A 272 -13.51 -9.80 -8.57
C ALA A 272 -15.01 -9.84 -8.82
N THR A 273 -15.64 -10.98 -8.55
CA THR A 273 -17.09 -11.20 -8.73
C THR A 273 -17.82 -11.52 -7.43
N ASN A 274 -17.11 -11.93 -6.39
CA ASN A 274 -17.71 -12.29 -5.10
C ASN A 274 -17.64 -11.13 -4.10
N GLU A 275 -18.74 -10.40 -3.96
CA GLU A 275 -18.89 -9.27 -3.06
C GLU A 275 -18.67 -9.63 -1.59
N GLN A 276 -19.14 -10.81 -1.16
CA GLN A 276 -19.04 -11.26 0.23
C GLN A 276 -17.58 -11.35 0.69
N TYR A 277 -16.73 -12.01 -0.09
CA TYR A 277 -15.31 -12.19 0.28
C TYR A 277 -14.51 -10.90 0.15
N VAL A 278 -14.81 -10.07 -0.84
CA VAL A 278 -14.23 -8.73 -0.96
C VAL A 278 -14.65 -7.87 0.25
N GLY A 279 -15.93 -7.86 0.62
CA GLY A 279 -16.42 -7.13 1.79
C GLY A 279 -15.81 -7.60 3.10
N GLN A 280 -15.62 -8.91 3.27
CA GLN A 280 -14.92 -9.46 4.42
C GLN A 280 -13.46 -8.96 4.47
N ALA A 281 -12.75 -9.00 3.35
CA ALA A 281 -11.38 -8.50 3.25
C ALA A 281 -11.29 -7.01 3.62
N MET A 282 -12.20 -6.17 3.10
CA MET A 282 -12.22 -4.73 3.40
C MET A 282 -12.38 -4.45 4.89
N ARG A 283 -13.20 -5.24 5.60
CA ARG A 283 -13.43 -5.08 7.05
C ARG A 283 -12.30 -5.63 7.91
N GLU A 284 -11.51 -6.58 7.41
CA GLU A 284 -10.40 -7.20 8.14
C GLU A 284 -9.10 -6.41 8.04
N LEU A 285 -8.88 -5.66 6.97
CA LEU A 285 -7.63 -4.94 6.72
C LEU A 285 -7.58 -3.60 7.48
N PRO A 286 -6.49 -3.32 8.20
CA PRO A 286 -6.38 -2.15 9.08
C PRO A 286 -5.97 -0.88 8.31
N TYR A 287 -6.78 -0.46 7.34
CA TYR A 287 -6.51 0.71 6.47
C TYR A 287 -6.37 2.04 7.21
N GLY A 288 -7.11 2.25 8.31
CA GLY A 288 -7.03 3.48 9.12
C GLY A 288 -5.75 3.63 9.93
N LYS A 289 -4.89 2.61 9.98
CA LYS A 289 -3.71 2.58 10.85
C LYS A 289 -2.40 3.01 10.17
N TRP A 290 -2.45 3.54 8.97
CA TRP A 290 -1.24 3.90 8.23
C TRP A 290 -0.34 4.93 8.95
N ARG A 291 -0.91 5.74 9.87
CA ARG A 291 -0.14 6.70 10.67
C ARG A 291 0.66 6.07 11.80
N GLU A 292 0.28 4.86 12.24
CA GLU A 292 0.87 4.19 13.41
C GLU A 292 2.22 3.53 13.09
N TYR A 293 2.48 3.25 11.80
CA TYR A 293 3.66 2.52 11.35
C TYR A 293 4.68 3.44 10.66
N ASN A 294 5.94 2.99 10.68
CA ASN A 294 7.04 3.67 9.98
C ASN A 294 7.38 2.93 8.68
N PRO A 295 7.22 3.56 7.50
CA PRO A 295 7.54 2.90 6.23
C PRO A 295 9.05 2.61 6.07
N GLU A 296 9.95 3.37 6.68
CA GLU A 296 11.37 3.09 6.65
C GLU A 296 11.72 1.80 7.38
N ASP A 297 11.13 1.56 8.56
CA ASP A 297 11.33 0.31 9.31
C ASP A 297 10.85 -0.89 8.49
N THR A 298 9.78 -0.73 7.71
CA THR A 298 9.29 -1.75 6.77
C THR A 298 10.35 -2.08 5.70
N VAL A 299 10.92 -1.06 5.06
CA VAL A 299 11.95 -1.25 4.04
C VAL A 299 13.18 -1.93 4.63
N ARG A 300 13.64 -1.50 5.80
CA ARG A 300 14.77 -2.12 6.52
C ARG A 300 14.50 -3.58 6.86
N PHE A 301 13.31 -3.88 7.37
CA PHE A 301 12.92 -5.23 7.74
C PHE A 301 12.92 -6.17 6.52
N TYR A 302 12.19 -5.82 5.45
CA TYR A 302 12.14 -6.68 4.26
C TYR A 302 13.49 -6.76 3.55
N ALA A 303 14.26 -5.68 3.48
CA ALA A 303 15.61 -5.73 2.93
C ALA A 303 16.51 -6.72 3.67
N LEU A 304 16.46 -6.75 5.01
CA LEU A 304 17.20 -7.71 5.80
C LEU A 304 16.78 -9.16 5.49
N ARG A 305 15.46 -9.43 5.53
CA ARG A 305 14.92 -10.78 5.25
C ARG A 305 15.24 -11.26 3.82
N LEU A 306 15.13 -10.38 2.84
CA LEU A 306 15.44 -10.72 1.44
C LEU A 306 16.93 -10.94 1.20
N ARG A 307 17.79 -10.19 1.90
CA ARG A 307 19.23 -10.40 1.84
C ARG A 307 19.63 -11.73 2.48
N GLU A 308 19.04 -12.10 3.61
CA GLU A 308 19.22 -13.41 4.23
C GLU A 308 18.76 -14.54 3.31
N ALA A 309 17.69 -14.33 2.56
CA ALA A 309 17.18 -15.26 1.55
C ALA A 309 18.02 -15.26 0.24
N GLY A 310 19.07 -14.45 0.14
CA GLY A 310 19.88 -14.33 -1.08
C GLY A 310 19.19 -13.70 -2.27
N MET A 311 18.01 -13.05 -2.06
CA MET A 311 17.19 -12.45 -3.11
C MET A 311 17.63 -11.04 -3.50
N ILE A 312 18.38 -10.35 -2.64
CA ILE A 312 18.99 -9.04 -2.89
C ILE A 312 20.40 -8.99 -2.37
N LYS A 313 21.19 -8.05 -2.91
CA LYS A 313 22.60 -7.82 -2.52
C LYS A 313 22.78 -6.57 -1.69
N SER A 314 21.98 -5.54 -1.91
CA SER A 314 22.09 -4.25 -1.23
C SER A 314 21.82 -4.35 0.27
N SER A 315 22.50 -3.51 1.04
CA SER A 315 22.19 -3.35 2.47
C SER A 315 20.85 -2.64 2.67
N PRO A 316 20.17 -2.83 3.81
CA PRO A 316 18.97 -2.07 4.15
C PRO A 316 19.18 -0.56 4.07
N GLN A 317 20.36 -0.07 4.49
CA GLN A 317 20.73 1.34 4.46
C GLN A 317 20.77 1.88 3.02
N LYS A 318 21.38 1.12 2.10
CA LYS A 318 21.45 1.49 0.69
C LYS A 318 20.05 1.55 0.06
N LEU A 319 19.22 0.54 0.29
CA LEU A 319 17.85 0.53 -0.23
C LEU A 319 17.00 1.70 0.28
N VAL A 320 17.14 2.06 1.56
CA VAL A 320 16.48 3.26 2.11
C VAL A 320 16.99 4.52 1.42
N ALA A 321 18.31 4.69 1.34
CA ALA A 321 18.89 5.91 0.77
C ALA A 321 18.55 6.11 -0.71
N GLU A 322 18.55 5.02 -1.49
CA GLU A 322 18.34 5.07 -2.93
C GLU A 322 16.88 4.87 -3.34
N GLY A 323 16.08 4.17 -2.52
CA GLY A 323 14.73 3.71 -2.89
C GLY A 323 13.58 4.47 -2.23
N THR A 324 13.82 5.49 -1.41
CA THR A 324 12.73 6.12 -0.65
C THR A 324 12.71 7.64 -0.73
N ASP A 325 11.52 8.21 -0.59
CA ASP A 325 11.30 9.65 -0.42
C ASP A 325 10.10 9.88 0.52
N TRP A 326 10.40 10.02 1.80
CA TRP A 326 9.38 10.18 2.82
C TRP A 326 8.93 11.63 3.06
N ARG A 327 9.45 12.63 2.30
CA ARG A 327 9.13 14.05 2.50
C ARG A 327 7.61 14.27 2.47
N PHE A 328 6.97 13.84 1.40
CA PHE A 328 5.53 14.01 1.21
C PHE A 328 4.71 13.25 2.25
N PHE A 329 5.11 12.03 2.59
CA PHE A 329 4.42 11.25 3.61
C PHE A 329 4.46 11.91 4.98
N ASN A 330 5.63 12.44 5.37
CA ASN A 330 5.80 13.13 6.64
C ASN A 330 5.03 14.46 6.72
N GLU A 331 4.94 15.19 5.60
CA GLU A 331 4.08 16.38 5.49
C GLU A 331 2.61 15.99 5.63
N LEU A 332 2.15 14.98 4.89
CA LEU A 332 0.76 14.54 4.89
C LEU A 332 0.32 13.93 6.24
N LYS A 333 1.23 13.27 6.97
CA LYS A 333 0.96 12.86 8.36
C LYS A 333 0.61 14.05 9.27
N LYS A 334 1.14 15.24 9.00
CA LYS A 334 0.84 16.46 9.73
C LYS A 334 -0.43 17.15 9.23
N GLU A 335 -0.59 17.20 7.90
CA GLU A 335 -1.73 17.85 7.23
C GLU A 335 -3.05 17.10 7.48
N LEU A 336 -3.01 15.77 7.45
CA LEU A 336 -4.18 14.89 7.57
C LEU A 336 -4.44 14.43 9.03
N LYS A 337 -3.92 15.14 10.03
CA LYS A 337 -4.34 14.94 11.43
C LYS A 337 -5.79 15.40 11.56
N GLY A 338 -6.70 14.43 11.69
CA GLY A 338 -8.10 14.68 11.98
C GLY A 338 -8.30 15.22 13.39
#